data_26c57b30baf27db048a2930e4b6f1999
#
_entry.id   26c57b30baf27db048a2930e4b6f1999
#
_cell.length_a   1.000
_cell.length_b   1.000
_cell.length_c   1.000
_cell.angle_alpha   90.00
_cell.angle_beta   90.00
_cell.angle_gamma   90.00
#
_symmetry.space_group_name_H-M   'P 1'
#
loop_
_entity.id
_entity.type
_entity.pdbx_description
1 polymer ?
#
loop_
_entity_poly.entity_id
_entity_poly.type
_entity_poly.pdbx_seq_one_letter_code
_entity_poly.pdbx_strand_id
1 'polypeptide(L)'
;SLLCRMALGRELIDAASFTSIRITAGAVTLLLILLIRGHRTKLAPDWPGVAALFCYMVCFSFAYLSLTAGTGALLLFGAVQLTMFIYAIRGGERFTPVAWAGLCAAFAGLVYLVAPGVAAPDPFGAVLMVTAGIAWGAYSLIGRSASRPLLATTANFLYSVPPAIVLSLIFIGGAEVSATGALLAVASGALASGVGYAIWY
;
A
#
# COMPACT_ATOMS: atom_id res chain seq x y z
N SER A 1 -0.69 -8.23 2.04
CA SER A 1 -0.68 -8.32 3.51
C SER A 1 0.01 -9.57 4.04
N LEU A 2 -0.35 -10.79 3.54
CA LEU A 2 0.18 -12.05 4.06
C LEU A 2 1.72 -12.14 3.94
N LEU A 3 2.27 -11.93 2.73
CA LEU A 3 3.73 -11.96 2.49
C LEU A 3 4.49 -10.97 3.36
N CYS A 4 3.92 -9.76 3.52
CA CYS A 4 4.51 -8.73 4.37
C CYS A 4 4.54 -9.17 5.84
N ARG A 5 3.42 -9.69 6.38
CA ARG A 5 3.37 -10.18 7.76
C ARG A 5 4.27 -11.41 7.97
N MET A 6 4.38 -12.30 6.98
CA MET A 6 5.29 -13.46 7.08
C MET A 6 6.76 -13.02 7.13
N ALA A 7 7.13 -11.97 6.40
CA ALA A 7 8.48 -11.44 6.40
C ALA A 7 8.81 -10.65 7.67
N LEU A 8 7.95 -9.69 8.02
CA LEU A 8 8.18 -8.75 9.12
C LEU A 8 7.81 -9.33 10.48
N GLY A 9 6.72 -10.09 10.57
CA GLY A 9 6.29 -10.68 11.84
C GLY A 9 7.14 -11.85 12.33
N ARG A 10 8.08 -12.33 11.52
CA ARG A 10 9.08 -13.33 11.87
C ARG A 10 10.50 -12.74 11.95
N GLU A 11 10.60 -11.40 11.87
CA GLU A 11 11.89 -10.68 11.92
C GLU A 11 12.89 -11.16 10.86
N LEU A 12 12.38 -11.62 9.68
CA LEU A 12 13.22 -12.10 8.59
C LEU A 12 13.87 -10.97 7.78
N ILE A 13 13.31 -9.76 7.91
CA ILE A 13 13.77 -8.55 7.24
C ILE A 13 13.21 -7.34 7.99
N ASP A 14 13.95 -6.25 8.05
CA ASP A 14 13.45 -4.98 8.58
C ASP A 14 12.46 -4.28 7.63
N ALA A 15 11.62 -3.40 8.17
CA ALA A 15 10.54 -2.77 7.42
C ALA A 15 11.03 -1.81 6.32
N ALA A 16 12.17 -1.15 6.51
CA ALA A 16 12.73 -0.23 5.52
C ALA A 16 13.29 -1.00 4.32
N SER A 17 14.08 -2.04 4.57
CA SER A 17 14.61 -2.94 3.53
C SER A 17 13.49 -3.67 2.78
N PHE A 18 12.48 -4.17 3.51
CA PHE A 18 11.29 -4.79 2.90
C PHE A 18 10.60 -3.81 1.95
N THR A 19 10.37 -2.56 2.38
CA THR A 19 9.72 -1.53 1.57
C THR A 19 10.49 -1.24 0.31
N SER A 20 11.82 -1.05 0.41
CA SER A 20 12.67 -0.72 -0.72
C SER A 20 12.76 -1.85 -1.73
N ILE A 21 12.93 -3.09 -1.29
CA ILE A 21 12.94 -4.27 -2.16
C ILE A 21 11.58 -4.43 -2.83
N ARG A 22 10.48 -4.29 -2.09
CA ARG A 22 9.11 -4.39 -2.61
C ARG A 22 8.83 -3.34 -3.70
N ILE A 23 9.18 -2.07 -3.45
CA ILE A 23 8.98 -0.98 -4.42
C ILE A 23 9.82 -1.24 -5.67
N THR A 24 11.09 -1.59 -5.51
CA THR A 24 12.02 -1.86 -6.63
C THR A 24 11.56 -3.06 -7.45
N ALA A 25 11.19 -4.17 -6.81
CA ALA A 25 10.67 -5.36 -7.51
C ALA A 25 9.36 -5.04 -8.26
N GLY A 26 8.47 -4.24 -7.66
CA GLY A 26 7.25 -3.76 -8.32
C GLY A 26 7.56 -2.89 -9.54
N ALA A 27 8.48 -1.93 -9.40
CA ALA A 27 8.93 -1.07 -10.49
C ALA A 27 9.52 -1.87 -11.66
N VAL A 28 10.43 -2.81 -11.36
CA VAL A 28 11.05 -3.67 -12.38
C VAL A 28 9.98 -4.53 -13.09
N THR A 29 9.07 -5.15 -12.34
CA THR A 29 8.00 -5.98 -12.92
C THR A 29 7.09 -5.17 -13.83
N LEU A 30 6.64 -3.99 -13.40
CA LEU A 30 5.80 -3.11 -14.21
C LEU A 30 6.54 -2.63 -15.47
N LEU A 31 7.82 -2.28 -15.34
CA LEU A 31 8.64 -1.87 -16.47
C LEU A 31 8.79 -3.01 -17.49
N LEU A 32 9.05 -4.23 -17.03
CA LEU A 32 9.11 -5.42 -17.90
C LEU A 32 7.79 -5.65 -18.62
N ILE A 33 6.65 -5.54 -17.94
CA ILE A 33 5.32 -5.67 -18.57
C ILE A 33 5.12 -4.60 -19.63
N LEU A 34 5.52 -3.34 -19.40
CA LEU A 34 5.44 -2.28 -20.40
C LEU A 34 6.31 -2.56 -21.63
N LEU A 35 7.54 -3.04 -21.41
CA LEU A 35 8.45 -3.38 -22.51
C LEU A 35 7.90 -4.52 -23.36
N ILE A 36 7.36 -5.56 -22.72
CA ILE A 36 6.72 -6.70 -23.43
C ILE A 36 5.51 -6.23 -24.23
N ARG A 37 4.72 -5.27 -23.71
CA ARG A 37 3.57 -4.68 -24.41
C ARG A 37 3.97 -3.68 -25.51
N GLY A 38 5.27 -3.45 -25.74
CA GLY A 38 5.78 -2.57 -26.80
C GLY A 38 5.59 -1.09 -26.53
N HIS A 39 5.27 -0.69 -25.29
CA HIS A 39 5.09 0.71 -24.92
C HIS A 39 6.45 1.39 -24.71
N ARG A 40 6.86 2.23 -25.65
CA ARG A 40 8.11 3.03 -25.60
C ARG A 40 7.83 4.52 -25.35
N THR A 41 6.97 4.83 -24.38
CA THR A 41 6.59 6.20 -24.06
C THR A 41 7.43 6.71 -22.88
N LYS A 42 7.72 8.02 -22.86
CA LYS A 42 8.41 8.64 -21.72
C LYS A 42 7.57 8.51 -20.46
N LEU A 43 8.17 7.97 -19.40
CA LEU A 43 7.55 7.87 -18.08
C LEU A 43 7.71 9.23 -17.40
N ALA A 44 6.60 9.92 -17.18
CA ALA A 44 6.58 11.19 -16.44
C ALA A 44 6.03 10.96 -15.03
N PRO A 45 6.63 11.52 -13.97
CA PRO A 45 6.12 11.36 -12.62
C PRO A 45 4.83 12.15 -12.42
N ASP A 46 3.87 11.53 -11.74
CA ASP A 46 2.77 12.21 -11.09
C ASP A 46 3.15 12.34 -9.61
N TRP A 47 3.70 13.49 -9.22
CA TRP A 47 4.26 13.67 -7.87
C TRP A 47 3.27 13.42 -6.74
N PRO A 48 1.98 13.85 -6.82
CA PRO A 48 0.96 13.45 -5.86
C PRO A 48 0.78 11.93 -5.79
N GLY A 49 0.74 11.25 -6.94
CA GLY A 49 0.66 9.79 -7.01
C GLY A 49 1.90 9.10 -6.45
N VAL A 50 3.11 9.61 -6.74
CA VAL A 50 4.37 9.10 -6.16
C VAL A 50 4.35 9.23 -4.64
N ALA A 51 3.99 10.41 -4.11
CA ALA A 51 3.95 10.66 -2.67
C ALA A 51 2.92 9.76 -1.96
N ALA A 52 1.72 9.63 -2.53
CA ALA A 52 0.67 8.79 -1.99
C ALA A 52 1.07 7.29 -1.98
N LEU A 53 1.65 6.81 -3.10
CA LEU A 53 2.13 5.43 -3.21
C LEU A 53 3.26 5.15 -2.22
N PHE A 54 4.24 6.04 -2.12
CA PHE A 54 5.37 5.89 -1.21
C PHE A 54 4.91 5.90 0.26
N CYS A 55 4.07 6.87 0.65
CA CYS A 55 3.49 6.94 1.99
C CYS A 55 2.72 5.65 2.33
N TYR A 56 1.87 5.17 1.41
CA TYR A 56 1.19 3.90 1.57
C TYR A 56 2.16 2.75 1.84
N MET A 57 3.19 2.59 1.01
CA MET A 57 4.12 1.47 1.10
C MET A 57 4.93 1.47 2.40
N VAL A 58 5.38 2.65 2.84
CA VAL A 58 6.13 2.83 4.09
C VAL A 58 5.23 2.53 5.29
N CYS A 59 4.12 3.26 5.43
CA CYS A 59 3.23 3.10 6.57
C CYS A 59 2.69 1.66 6.68
N PHE A 60 2.38 1.03 5.55
CA PHE A 60 1.94 -0.36 5.49
C PHE A 60 3.00 -1.34 6.01
N SER A 61 4.26 -1.19 5.60
CA SER A 61 5.33 -2.09 6.05
C SER A 61 5.60 -1.93 7.55
N PHE A 62 5.73 -0.69 8.02
CA PHE A 62 5.98 -0.42 9.44
C PHE A 62 4.81 -0.84 10.34
N ALA A 63 3.56 -0.71 9.87
CA ALA A 63 2.39 -1.19 10.62
C ALA A 63 2.40 -2.71 10.85
N TYR A 64 2.92 -3.49 9.89
CA TYR A 64 3.00 -4.93 10.02
C TYR A 64 4.11 -5.45 10.94
N LEU A 65 4.92 -4.59 11.53
CA LEU A 65 5.79 -4.98 12.64
C LEU A 65 4.96 -5.43 13.86
N SER A 66 3.86 -4.73 14.14
CA SER A 66 3.03 -4.99 15.33
C SER A 66 1.65 -5.60 15.02
N LEU A 67 1.07 -5.36 13.83
CA LEU A 67 -0.27 -5.82 13.49
C LEU A 67 -0.30 -7.25 12.94
N THR A 68 -1.39 -7.97 13.22
CA THR A 68 -1.70 -9.24 12.55
C THR A 68 -2.17 -8.98 11.10
N ALA A 69 -2.07 -10.01 10.25
CA ALA A 69 -2.49 -9.89 8.85
C ALA A 69 -3.97 -9.52 8.70
N GLY A 70 -4.85 -10.09 9.54
CA GLY A 70 -6.29 -9.82 9.53
C GLY A 70 -6.62 -8.40 10.00
N THR A 71 -6.09 -8.01 11.16
CA THR A 71 -6.31 -6.66 11.72
C THR A 71 -5.79 -5.59 10.79
N GLY A 72 -4.57 -5.77 10.25
CA GLY A 72 -4.00 -4.82 9.30
C GLY A 72 -4.84 -4.69 8.02
N ALA A 73 -5.33 -5.80 7.46
CA ALA A 73 -6.19 -5.76 6.29
C ALA A 73 -7.51 -5.01 6.55
N LEU A 74 -8.16 -5.28 7.69
CA LEU A 74 -9.42 -4.61 8.06
C LEU A 74 -9.23 -3.10 8.25
N LEU A 75 -8.20 -2.67 8.98
CA LEU A 75 -7.88 -1.26 9.17
C LEU A 75 -7.57 -0.57 7.83
N LEU A 76 -6.76 -1.21 6.99
CA LEU A 76 -6.39 -0.69 5.68
C LEU A 76 -7.63 -0.48 4.80
N PHE A 77 -8.41 -1.53 4.58
CA PHE A 77 -9.57 -1.46 3.69
C PHE A 77 -10.67 -0.56 4.25
N GLY A 78 -10.87 -0.53 5.57
CA GLY A 78 -11.76 0.42 6.22
C GLY A 78 -11.37 1.87 5.94
N ALA A 79 -10.09 2.20 6.09
CA ALA A 79 -9.57 3.54 5.82
C ALA A 79 -9.64 3.91 4.33
N VAL A 80 -9.34 2.97 3.42
CA VAL A 80 -9.51 3.16 1.97
C VAL A 80 -10.96 3.47 1.63
N GLN A 81 -11.88 2.65 2.12
CA GLN A 81 -13.31 2.80 1.86
C GLN A 81 -13.84 4.16 2.32
N LEU A 82 -13.44 4.58 3.53
CA LEU A 82 -13.77 5.89 4.06
C LEU A 82 -13.23 7.03 3.22
N THR A 83 -11.96 6.94 2.84
CA THR A 83 -11.32 7.97 2.02
C THR A 83 -12.07 8.16 0.72
N MET A 84 -12.41 7.06 0.04
CA MET A 84 -13.17 7.10 -1.21
C MET A 84 -14.59 7.63 -1.01
N PHE A 85 -15.26 7.23 0.08
CA PHE A 85 -16.61 7.67 0.39
C PHE A 85 -16.67 9.17 0.72
N ILE A 86 -15.73 9.67 1.53
CA ILE A 86 -15.62 11.10 1.84
C ILE A 86 -15.34 11.91 0.58
N TYR A 87 -14.48 11.41 -0.31
CA TYR A 87 -14.20 12.05 -1.57
C TYR A 87 -15.46 12.15 -2.46
N ALA A 88 -16.22 11.06 -2.56
CA ALA A 88 -17.44 11.01 -3.35
C ALA A 88 -18.53 11.97 -2.82
N ILE A 89 -18.73 12.04 -1.48
CA ILE A 89 -19.63 13.01 -0.86
C ILE A 89 -19.21 14.46 -1.18
N ARG A 90 -17.91 14.75 -1.06
CA ARG A 90 -17.38 16.09 -1.40
C ARG A 90 -17.54 16.41 -2.88
N GLY A 91 -17.55 15.40 -3.74
CA GLY A 91 -17.85 15.51 -5.17
C GLY A 91 -19.34 15.70 -5.49
N GLY A 92 -20.21 15.73 -4.47
CA GLY A 92 -21.67 15.92 -4.63
C GLY A 92 -22.42 14.62 -4.96
N GLU A 93 -21.79 13.46 -4.87
CA GLU A 93 -22.46 12.18 -5.07
C GLU A 93 -23.49 11.93 -3.94
N ARG A 94 -24.69 11.49 -4.32
CA ARG A 94 -25.76 11.16 -3.38
C ARG A 94 -25.83 9.65 -3.20
N PHE A 95 -25.71 9.21 -1.96
CA PHE A 95 -25.78 7.79 -1.62
C PHE A 95 -27.18 7.39 -1.18
N THR A 96 -27.58 6.18 -1.55
CA THR A 96 -28.83 5.57 -1.11
C THR A 96 -28.80 5.25 0.38
N PRO A 97 -29.97 5.17 1.06
CA PRO A 97 -30.01 4.72 2.47
C PRO A 97 -29.33 3.37 2.72
N VAL A 98 -29.38 2.46 1.72
CA VAL A 98 -28.71 1.15 1.79
C VAL A 98 -27.19 1.31 1.82
N ALA A 99 -26.62 2.25 1.02
CA ALA A 99 -25.19 2.53 1.03
C ALA A 99 -24.73 3.10 2.38
N TRP A 100 -25.53 3.97 2.99
CA TRP A 100 -25.28 4.48 4.34
C TRP A 100 -25.35 3.38 5.39
N ALA A 101 -26.35 2.51 5.33
CA ALA A 101 -26.45 1.36 6.25
C ALA A 101 -25.25 0.42 6.13
N GLY A 102 -24.79 0.14 4.90
CA GLY A 102 -23.58 -0.66 4.66
C GLY A 102 -22.32 -0.01 5.23
N LEU A 103 -22.16 1.30 5.07
CA LEU A 103 -21.04 2.04 5.63
C LEU A 103 -21.06 2.00 7.17
N CYS A 104 -22.21 2.25 7.78
CA CYS A 104 -22.37 2.18 9.24
C CYS A 104 -22.07 0.76 9.78
N ALA A 105 -22.54 -0.28 9.10
CA ALA A 105 -22.27 -1.68 9.47
C ALA A 105 -20.77 -2.00 9.37
N ALA A 106 -20.09 -1.56 8.31
CA ALA A 106 -18.66 -1.73 8.14
C ALA A 106 -17.87 -1.02 9.25
N PHE A 107 -18.28 0.20 9.60
CA PHE A 107 -17.69 0.98 10.70
C PHE A 107 -17.90 0.32 12.06
N ALA A 108 -19.13 -0.13 12.34
CA ALA A 108 -19.43 -0.82 13.59
C ALA A 108 -18.59 -2.09 13.73
N GLY A 109 -18.44 -2.85 12.64
CA GLY A 109 -17.56 -4.02 12.61
C GLY A 109 -16.09 -3.67 12.87
N LEU A 110 -15.60 -2.57 12.27
CA LEU A 110 -14.24 -2.10 12.48
C LEU A 110 -14.02 -1.62 13.94
N VAL A 111 -14.96 -0.86 14.50
CA VAL A 111 -14.92 -0.40 15.90
C VAL A 111 -14.96 -1.62 16.85
N TYR A 112 -15.82 -2.59 16.58
CA TYR A 112 -15.89 -3.83 17.37
C TYR A 112 -14.55 -4.59 17.36
N LEU A 113 -13.87 -4.64 16.21
CA LEU A 113 -12.58 -5.31 16.08
C LEU A 113 -11.45 -4.58 16.84
N VAL A 114 -11.47 -3.23 16.86
CA VAL A 114 -10.45 -2.38 17.48
C VAL A 114 -10.79 -2.04 18.93
N ALA A 115 -11.99 -2.40 19.40
CA ALA A 115 -12.43 -2.14 20.76
C ALA A 115 -11.48 -2.77 21.79
N PRO A 116 -11.27 -2.12 22.94
CA PRO A 116 -10.38 -2.62 23.98
C PRO A 116 -10.79 -4.01 24.46
N GLY A 117 -9.90 -4.97 24.32
CA GLY A 117 -10.12 -6.36 24.70
C GLY A 117 -8.89 -7.20 24.40
N VAL A 118 -9.03 -8.52 24.50
CA VAL A 118 -7.92 -9.49 24.31
C VAL A 118 -7.24 -9.42 22.93
N ALA A 119 -7.83 -8.72 21.97
CA ALA A 119 -7.35 -8.60 20.59
C ALA A 119 -7.13 -7.14 20.13
N ALA A 120 -7.08 -6.17 21.04
CA ALA A 120 -6.84 -4.76 20.67
C ALA A 120 -5.49 -4.62 19.95
N PRO A 121 -5.45 -4.01 18.74
CA PRO A 121 -4.23 -3.82 18.01
C PRO A 121 -3.32 -2.79 18.69
N ASP A 122 -2.00 -2.89 18.44
CA ASP A 122 -1.06 -1.84 18.83
C ASP A 122 -1.49 -0.49 18.25
N PRO A 123 -1.64 0.57 19.09
CA PRO A 123 -2.16 1.86 18.64
C PRO A 123 -1.29 2.52 17.55
N PHE A 124 0.03 2.42 17.68
CA PHE A 124 0.94 3.02 16.70
C PHE A 124 0.84 2.31 15.34
N GLY A 125 0.85 0.96 15.33
CA GLY A 125 0.61 0.18 14.14
C GLY A 125 -0.75 0.44 13.50
N ALA A 126 -1.80 0.64 14.32
CA ALA A 126 -3.13 0.97 13.83
C ALA A 126 -3.15 2.34 13.13
N VAL A 127 -2.53 3.38 13.71
CA VAL A 127 -2.40 4.71 13.09
C VAL A 127 -1.64 4.63 11.78
N LEU A 128 -0.51 3.92 11.73
CA LEU A 128 0.25 3.72 10.50
C LEU A 128 -0.60 3.01 9.43
N MET A 129 -1.36 1.99 9.80
CA MET A 129 -2.18 1.24 8.85
C MET A 129 -3.36 2.08 8.31
N VAL A 130 -4.00 2.90 9.16
CA VAL A 130 -5.03 3.86 8.74
C VAL A 130 -4.43 4.89 7.79
N THR A 131 -3.24 5.44 8.11
CA THR A 131 -2.51 6.36 7.22
C THR A 131 -2.20 5.70 5.87
N ALA A 132 -1.75 4.45 5.88
CA ALA A 132 -1.53 3.68 4.66
C ALA A 132 -2.83 3.53 3.84
N GLY A 133 -3.96 3.28 4.49
CA GLY A 133 -5.27 3.18 3.85
C GLY A 133 -5.71 4.50 3.21
N ILE A 134 -5.56 5.62 3.92
CA ILE A 134 -5.85 6.96 3.38
C ILE A 134 -4.96 7.25 2.16
N ALA A 135 -3.67 6.98 2.28
CA ALA A 135 -2.72 7.18 1.19
C ALA A 135 -3.03 6.31 -0.03
N TRP A 136 -3.42 5.04 0.16
CA TRP A 136 -3.82 4.17 -0.94
C TRP A 136 -5.16 4.60 -1.55
N GLY A 137 -6.12 5.05 -0.74
CA GLY A 137 -7.36 5.64 -1.23
C GLY A 137 -7.11 6.87 -2.10
N ALA A 138 -6.24 7.79 -1.64
CA ALA A 138 -5.83 8.95 -2.40
C ALA A 138 -5.12 8.58 -3.70
N TYR A 139 -4.17 7.62 -3.65
CA TYR A 139 -3.49 7.08 -4.82
C TYR A 139 -4.47 6.52 -5.86
N SER A 140 -5.45 5.76 -5.42
CA SER A 140 -6.48 5.17 -6.29
C SER A 140 -7.37 6.23 -6.94
N LEU A 141 -7.72 7.30 -6.21
CA LEU A 141 -8.49 8.43 -6.73
C LEU A 141 -7.69 9.23 -7.76
N ILE A 142 -6.41 9.47 -7.52
CA ILE A 142 -5.49 10.12 -8.48
C ILE A 142 -5.39 9.26 -9.75
N GLY A 143 -5.18 7.96 -9.60
CA GLY A 143 -5.04 7.02 -10.72
C GLY A 143 -6.30 6.89 -11.58
N ARG A 144 -7.49 7.16 -11.02
CA ARG A 144 -8.77 7.09 -11.74
C ARG A 144 -8.83 8.06 -12.93
N SER A 145 -8.14 9.20 -12.85
CA SER A 145 -8.11 10.21 -13.91
C SER A 145 -7.02 9.98 -14.95
N ALA A 146 -6.16 8.99 -14.76
CA ALA A 146 -5.04 8.73 -15.67
C ALA A 146 -5.53 8.15 -17.01
N SER A 147 -5.18 8.80 -18.12
CA SER A 147 -5.51 8.31 -19.48
C SER A 147 -4.79 7.01 -19.84
N ARG A 148 -3.65 6.73 -19.19
CA ARG A 148 -2.84 5.51 -19.37
C ARG A 148 -2.41 4.97 -18.00
N PRO A 149 -3.32 4.27 -17.28
CA PRO A 149 -3.08 3.89 -15.88
C PRO A 149 -1.83 3.06 -15.66
N LEU A 150 -1.54 2.09 -16.54
CA LEU A 150 -0.35 1.24 -16.41
C LEU A 150 0.95 2.05 -16.54
N LEU A 151 1.01 3.03 -17.44
CA LEU A 151 2.17 3.93 -17.57
C LEU A 151 2.33 4.81 -16.34
N ALA A 152 1.24 5.41 -15.86
CA ALA A 152 1.25 6.24 -14.66
C ALA A 152 1.72 5.44 -13.42
N THR A 153 1.17 4.25 -13.23
CA THR A 153 1.56 3.37 -12.12
C THR A 153 3.03 2.95 -12.21
N THR A 154 3.51 2.59 -13.40
CA THR A 154 4.93 2.25 -13.60
C THR A 154 5.83 3.44 -13.27
N ALA A 155 5.47 4.64 -13.73
CA ALA A 155 6.20 5.86 -13.40
C ALA A 155 6.21 6.09 -11.88
N ASN A 156 5.06 6.02 -11.22
CA ASN A 156 4.95 6.25 -9.78
C ASN A 156 5.79 5.25 -8.96
N PHE A 157 5.82 3.97 -9.34
CA PHE A 157 6.71 2.99 -8.72
C PHE A 157 8.17 3.31 -8.96
N LEU A 158 8.57 3.65 -10.20
CA LEU A 158 9.95 3.97 -10.55
C LEU A 158 10.47 5.19 -9.78
N TYR A 159 9.66 6.26 -9.72
CA TYR A 159 10.00 7.49 -8.99
C TYR A 159 9.89 7.35 -7.46
N SER A 160 9.27 6.27 -6.96
CA SER A 160 9.28 5.92 -5.54
C SER A 160 10.55 5.15 -5.11
N VAL A 161 11.36 4.65 -6.05
CA VAL A 161 12.60 3.91 -5.74
C VAL A 161 13.64 4.81 -5.04
N PRO A 162 13.97 6.02 -5.52
CA PRO A 162 14.96 6.85 -4.85
C PRO A 162 14.62 7.15 -3.38
N PRO A 163 13.41 7.64 -3.02
CA PRO A 163 13.09 7.88 -1.61
C PRO A 163 13.04 6.57 -0.80
N ALA A 164 12.73 5.42 -1.41
CA ALA A 164 12.80 4.13 -0.72
C ALA A 164 14.24 3.74 -0.39
N ILE A 165 15.19 4.00 -1.27
CA ILE A 165 16.63 3.80 -1.00
C ILE A 165 17.08 4.73 0.13
N VAL A 166 16.67 6.00 0.11
CA VAL A 166 16.99 6.95 1.19
C VAL A 166 16.44 6.44 2.52
N LEU A 167 15.21 5.93 2.55
CA LEU A 167 14.62 5.33 3.74
C LEU A 167 15.50 4.18 4.27
N SER A 168 15.94 3.26 3.40
CA SER A 168 16.83 2.14 3.82
C SER A 168 18.17 2.64 4.34
N LEU A 169 18.73 3.72 3.77
CA LEU A 169 19.98 4.32 4.25
C LEU A 169 19.81 4.95 5.63
N ILE A 170 18.67 5.57 5.92
CA ILE A 170 18.38 6.13 7.25
C ILE A 170 18.32 5.03 8.31
N PHE A 171 17.77 3.86 7.97
CA PHE A 171 17.60 2.73 8.90
C PHE A 171 18.73 1.68 8.79
N ILE A 172 19.83 1.98 8.09
CA ILE A 172 20.90 1.01 7.78
C ILE A 172 21.56 0.41 9.03
N GLY A 173 21.58 1.17 10.15
CA GLY A 173 22.15 0.69 11.41
C GLY A 173 21.38 -0.45 12.08
N GLY A 174 20.13 -0.68 11.70
CA GLY A 174 19.29 -1.77 12.17
C GLY A 174 18.83 -2.68 11.01
N ALA A 175 19.56 -2.68 9.90
CA ALA A 175 19.18 -3.46 8.74
C ALA A 175 19.42 -4.96 8.97
N GLU A 176 18.36 -5.74 8.98
CA GLU A 176 18.38 -7.19 9.03
C GLU A 176 17.68 -7.75 7.79
N VAL A 177 18.44 -8.46 6.95
CA VAL A 177 17.92 -9.00 5.68
C VAL A 177 18.32 -10.47 5.56
N SER A 178 17.38 -11.37 5.81
CA SER A 178 17.58 -12.79 5.48
C SER A 178 17.22 -13.07 4.01
N ALA A 179 17.77 -14.13 3.43
CA ALA A 179 17.44 -14.56 2.08
C ALA A 179 15.93 -14.82 1.91
N THR A 180 15.28 -15.44 2.90
CA THR A 180 13.83 -15.68 2.91
C THR A 180 13.04 -14.37 2.97
N GLY A 181 13.46 -13.42 3.83
CA GLY A 181 12.85 -12.10 3.93
C GLY A 181 12.93 -11.32 2.62
N ALA A 182 14.09 -11.32 1.97
CA ALA A 182 14.30 -10.70 0.66
C ALA A 182 13.42 -11.35 -0.43
N LEU A 183 13.33 -12.67 -0.48
CA LEU A 183 12.45 -13.38 -1.43
C LEU A 183 10.97 -13.04 -1.21
N LEU A 184 10.51 -12.96 0.03
CA LEU A 184 9.13 -12.54 0.36
C LEU A 184 8.88 -11.08 -0.06
N ALA A 185 9.85 -10.19 0.11
CA ALA A 185 9.76 -8.80 -0.32
C ALA A 185 9.70 -8.70 -1.85
N VAL A 186 10.55 -9.43 -2.58
CA VAL A 186 10.52 -9.52 -4.05
C VAL A 186 9.19 -10.09 -4.53
N ALA A 187 8.72 -11.19 -3.96
CA ALA A 187 7.43 -11.79 -4.31
C ALA A 187 6.27 -10.81 -4.04
N SER A 188 6.30 -10.10 -2.93
CA SER A 188 5.30 -9.06 -2.61
C SER A 188 5.32 -7.92 -3.63
N GLY A 189 6.51 -7.45 -4.02
CA GLY A 189 6.69 -6.40 -5.02
C GLY A 189 6.28 -6.85 -6.42
N ALA A 190 6.78 -7.99 -6.87
CA ALA A 190 6.54 -8.49 -8.22
C ALA A 190 5.08 -8.94 -8.42
N LEU A 191 4.56 -9.78 -7.53
CA LEU A 191 3.23 -10.37 -7.68
C LEU A 191 2.13 -9.44 -7.20
N ALA A 192 2.15 -9.03 -5.92
CA ALA A 192 1.05 -8.25 -5.36
C ALA A 192 1.05 -6.79 -5.85
N SER A 193 2.21 -6.19 -6.10
CA SER A 193 2.29 -4.82 -6.61
C SER A 193 2.42 -4.81 -8.13
N GLY A 194 3.44 -5.47 -8.73
CA GLY A 194 3.68 -5.42 -10.16
C GLY A 194 2.55 -6.03 -10.99
N VAL A 195 2.36 -7.34 -10.89
CA VAL A 195 1.31 -8.06 -11.62
C VAL A 195 -0.09 -7.63 -11.17
N GLY A 196 -0.29 -7.43 -9.85
CA GLY A 196 -1.55 -6.99 -9.28
C GLY A 196 -2.06 -5.68 -9.91
N TYR A 197 -1.22 -4.66 -10.00
CA TYR A 197 -1.60 -3.40 -10.66
C TYR A 197 -1.75 -3.53 -12.17
N ALA A 198 -0.96 -4.41 -12.82
CA ALA A 198 -1.09 -4.63 -14.25
C ALA A 198 -2.39 -5.34 -14.65
N ILE A 199 -3.00 -6.11 -13.74
CA ILE A 199 -4.31 -6.74 -13.92
C ILE A 199 -5.44 -5.77 -13.57
N TRP A 200 -5.23 -4.93 -12.56
CA TRP A 200 -6.21 -3.94 -12.11
C TRP A 200 -6.56 -2.90 -13.18
N TYR A 201 -5.61 -2.61 -14.07
CA TYR A 201 -5.74 -1.65 -15.17
C TYR A 201 -5.74 -2.34 -16.55
#